data_46ec0fc4eda64472eca003b09608665b
#
_entry.id   46ec0fc4eda64472eca003b09608665b
#
_cell.length_a   1.000
_cell.length_b   1.000
_cell.length_c   1.000
_cell.angle_alpha   90.00
_cell.angle_beta   90.00
_cell.angle_gamma   90.00
#
_symmetry.space_group_name_H-M   'P 1'
#
loop_
_entity.id
_entity.type
_entity.pdbx_description
1 polymer ?
#
loop_
_entity_poly.entity_id
_entity_poly.type
_entity_poly.pdbx_seq_one_letter_code
_entity_poly.pdbx_strand_id
1 'polypeptide(L)'
;MKKSMSRLISISLFSLLLLAGAGFKAAAQDVEVSFQAFYDNLAPYGQWVYDPDYGNVWVPNEGGNFRPYGTRGHWVMTDYGNTWVSDDPWGWACYHYGRWTYDDYYGWVWIPGYEWAPAWVTWRYGEGYCGWAPLGPGAGLSFNCPESWWVFVPPVYLYHPDCIHYWRGPRYNGDYIRRTSYVNNYFVDNHTHVQYNSGPRREMIEHETHQPVQVYRFAQGNRPGAAAVSGQRVTMYRPEVNRNSVREAHPAAVYEGRRPIGAPQQATGINNSHPPAFHQEVQSRQAQPHAWQPGRQQPNMQQPPQQRGQEQQRNMQQPPQQRGQEQQRNMQQPPQQQRIEQPRNMQQPPQQR
;
A
#
# COMPACT_ATOMS: atom_id res chain seq x y z
N MET A 1 -8.68 74.93 -15.41
CA MET A 1 -8.77 74.01 -14.23
C MET A 1 -9.50 72.69 -14.51
N LYS A 2 -10.62 72.60 -15.25
CA LYS A 2 -11.37 71.38 -15.49
C LYS A 2 -10.62 70.26 -16.27
N LYS A 3 -9.72 70.59 -17.24
CA LYS A 3 -8.96 69.58 -18.01
C LYS A 3 -7.83 68.92 -17.23
N SER A 4 -7.29 69.56 -16.20
CA SER A 4 -6.22 68.97 -15.36
C SER A 4 -6.79 67.94 -14.36
N MET A 5 -7.98 68.21 -13.84
CA MET A 5 -8.64 67.37 -12.86
C MET A 5 -9.13 66.02 -13.49
N SER A 6 -9.59 66.09 -14.74
CA SER A 6 -10.00 64.87 -15.51
C SER A 6 -8.81 63.90 -15.76
N ARG A 7 -7.60 64.42 -16.03
CA ARG A 7 -6.40 63.60 -16.24
C ARG A 7 -5.92 62.93 -14.94
N LEU A 8 -6.00 63.62 -13.82
CA LEU A 8 -5.66 63.05 -12.50
C LEU A 8 -6.62 61.93 -12.09
N ILE A 9 -7.90 62.06 -12.33
CA ILE A 9 -8.91 61.04 -12.07
C ILE A 9 -8.69 59.80 -12.97
N SER A 10 -8.36 59.97 -14.25
CA SER A 10 -8.07 58.88 -15.19
C SER A 10 -6.79 58.10 -14.78
N ILE A 11 -5.75 58.77 -14.32
CA ILE A 11 -4.52 58.13 -13.87
C ILE A 11 -4.77 57.34 -12.58
N SER A 12 -5.53 57.89 -11.63
CA SER A 12 -5.91 57.19 -10.40
C SER A 12 -6.75 55.95 -10.62
N LEU A 13 -7.70 55.99 -11.60
CA LEU A 13 -8.51 54.84 -11.97
C LEU A 13 -7.71 53.74 -12.66
N PHE A 14 -6.71 54.12 -13.48
CA PHE A 14 -5.83 53.15 -14.16
C PHE A 14 -4.87 52.48 -13.18
N SER A 15 -4.36 53.21 -12.18
CA SER A 15 -3.54 52.62 -11.11
C SER A 15 -4.32 51.64 -10.22
N LEU A 16 -5.62 51.90 -9.97
CA LEU A 16 -6.47 51.01 -9.18
C LEU A 16 -6.79 49.72 -9.95
N LEU A 17 -6.95 49.79 -11.28
CA LEU A 17 -7.17 48.62 -12.12
C LEU A 17 -5.93 47.71 -12.21
N LEU A 18 -4.72 48.25 -12.15
CA LEU A 18 -3.46 47.50 -12.16
C LEU A 18 -3.24 46.75 -10.84
N LEU A 19 -3.69 47.25 -9.70
CA LEU A 19 -3.64 46.54 -8.43
C LEU A 19 -4.67 45.37 -8.34
N ALA A 20 -5.78 45.44 -9.04
CA ALA A 20 -6.79 44.38 -9.06
C ALA A 20 -6.35 43.14 -9.89
N GLY A 21 -5.33 43.28 -10.74
CA GLY A 21 -4.76 42.21 -11.57
C GLY A 21 -3.65 41.40 -10.91
N ALA A 22 -3.19 41.75 -9.71
CA ALA A 22 -2.29 40.91 -8.93
C ALA A 22 -3.08 39.76 -8.29
N GLY A 23 -3.45 38.76 -9.09
CA GLY A 23 -4.00 37.52 -8.61
C GLY A 23 -3.01 36.92 -7.60
N PHE A 24 -3.35 37.01 -6.33
CA PHE A 24 -2.68 36.23 -5.30
C PHE A 24 -2.82 34.78 -5.72
N LYS A 25 -1.77 34.18 -6.28
CA LYS A 25 -1.63 32.74 -6.28
C LYS A 25 -1.57 32.39 -4.79
N ALA A 26 -2.70 31.97 -4.23
CA ALA A 26 -2.69 31.29 -2.96
C ALA A 26 -1.82 30.04 -3.19
N ALA A 27 -0.54 30.11 -2.86
CA ALA A 27 0.26 28.94 -2.68
C ALA A 27 -0.46 28.16 -1.58
N ALA A 28 -0.96 26.98 -1.91
CA ALA A 28 -1.38 26.04 -0.90
C ALA A 28 -0.13 25.82 -0.04
N GLN A 29 -0.09 26.42 1.15
CA GLN A 29 0.95 26.14 2.12
C GLN A 29 0.73 24.69 2.53
N ASP A 30 1.73 23.86 2.34
CA ASP A 30 1.72 22.50 2.89
C ASP A 30 1.61 22.66 4.41
N VAL A 31 0.57 22.04 4.96
CA VAL A 31 0.31 22.12 6.41
C VAL A 31 1.27 21.18 7.09
N GLU A 32 2.31 21.72 7.74
CA GLU A 32 3.20 20.93 8.57
C GLU A 32 2.54 20.66 9.93
N VAL A 33 2.59 19.39 10.37
CA VAL A 33 2.09 18.97 11.68
C VAL A 33 3.17 18.20 12.44
N SER A 34 3.09 18.22 13.77
CA SER A 34 3.92 17.36 14.60
C SER A 34 3.43 15.91 14.51
N PHE A 35 4.30 14.96 14.81
CA PHE A 35 3.93 13.54 14.90
C PHE A 35 2.86 13.27 15.97
N GLN A 36 2.74 14.15 16.97
CA GLN A 36 1.70 14.12 17.98
C GLN A 36 0.27 14.12 17.39
N ALA A 37 0.11 14.73 16.20
CA ALA A 37 -1.18 14.75 15.52
C ALA A 37 -1.77 13.36 15.26
N PHE A 38 -0.93 12.34 15.04
CA PHE A 38 -1.43 10.96 14.91
C PHE A 38 -2.00 10.46 16.24
N TYR A 39 -1.26 10.65 17.33
CA TYR A 39 -1.71 10.20 18.65
C TYR A 39 -3.04 10.83 19.05
N ASP A 40 -3.18 12.14 18.86
CA ASP A 40 -4.36 12.88 19.27
C ASP A 40 -5.58 12.59 18.40
N ASN A 41 -5.39 12.58 17.06
CA ASN A 41 -6.50 12.39 16.13
C ASN A 41 -6.99 10.94 16.06
N LEU A 42 -6.16 9.96 16.40
CA LEU A 42 -6.54 8.54 16.36
C LEU A 42 -7.12 8.04 17.68
N ALA A 43 -6.85 8.71 18.80
CA ALA A 43 -7.33 8.32 20.13
C ALA A 43 -8.85 8.09 20.22
N PRO A 44 -9.73 8.86 19.57
CA PRO A 44 -11.17 8.63 19.63
C PRO A 44 -11.64 7.36 18.91
N TYR A 45 -10.83 6.80 17.99
CA TYR A 45 -11.23 5.74 17.07
C TYR A 45 -10.55 4.40 17.35
N GLY A 46 -9.64 4.34 18.33
CA GLY A 46 -8.89 3.14 18.65
C GLY A 46 -8.11 3.27 19.94
N GLN A 47 -7.24 2.32 20.15
CA GLN A 47 -6.41 2.25 21.37
C GLN A 47 -4.94 2.23 20.97
N TRP A 48 -4.13 2.98 21.71
CA TRP A 48 -2.69 2.87 21.63
C TRP A 48 -2.21 1.79 22.60
N VAL A 49 -1.45 0.84 22.12
CA VAL A 49 -0.86 -0.24 22.89
C VAL A 49 0.65 -0.24 22.65
N TYR A 50 1.39 -0.73 23.62
CA TYR A 50 2.83 -0.87 23.48
C TYR A 50 3.17 -2.24 22.90
N ASP A 51 3.91 -2.22 21.80
CA ASP A 51 4.48 -3.40 21.15
C ASP A 51 6.00 -3.42 21.38
N PRO A 52 6.60 -4.54 21.82
CA PRO A 52 8.04 -4.60 22.11
C PRO A 52 8.94 -4.34 20.90
N ASP A 53 8.48 -4.65 19.69
CA ASP A 53 9.26 -4.51 18.45
C ASP A 53 9.03 -3.16 17.76
N TYR A 54 7.82 -2.58 17.90
CA TYR A 54 7.39 -1.40 17.15
C TYR A 54 7.08 -0.17 18.03
N GLY A 55 7.09 -0.31 19.35
CA GLY A 55 6.72 0.76 20.28
C GLY A 55 5.22 0.99 20.34
N ASN A 56 4.79 2.25 20.34
CA ASN A 56 3.37 2.57 20.38
C ASN A 56 2.70 2.27 19.03
N VAL A 57 1.84 1.26 18.99
CA VAL A 57 1.03 0.90 17.83
C VAL A 57 -0.45 1.18 18.12
N TRP A 58 -1.22 1.41 17.07
CA TRP A 58 -2.64 1.74 17.20
C TRP A 58 -3.53 0.58 16.75
N VAL A 59 -4.49 0.25 17.60
CA VAL A 59 -5.50 -0.80 17.37
C VAL A 59 -6.83 -0.11 17.10
N PRO A 60 -7.42 -0.22 15.89
CA PRO A 60 -8.72 0.39 15.59
C PRO A 60 -9.84 -0.27 16.39
N ASN A 61 -10.87 0.51 16.73
CA ASN A 61 -12.11 -0.01 17.34
C ASN A 61 -13.03 -0.64 16.29
N GLU A 62 -12.46 -1.52 15.47
CA GLU A 62 -13.19 -2.18 14.39
C GLU A 62 -13.46 -3.65 14.75
N GLY A 63 -14.51 -4.21 14.14
CA GLY A 63 -14.86 -5.62 14.38
C GLY A 63 -13.87 -6.61 13.73
N GLY A 64 -14.01 -7.91 14.06
CA GLY A 64 -13.14 -8.98 13.58
C GLY A 64 -13.11 -9.17 12.05
N ASN A 65 -14.04 -8.53 11.32
CA ASN A 65 -14.05 -8.53 9.84
C ASN A 65 -13.27 -7.36 9.24
N PHE A 66 -12.70 -6.47 10.07
CA PHE A 66 -11.90 -5.35 9.59
C PHE A 66 -10.67 -5.84 8.82
N ARG A 67 -10.41 -5.18 7.70
CA ARG A 67 -9.24 -5.44 6.85
C ARG A 67 -8.74 -4.13 6.26
N PRO A 68 -7.49 -3.77 6.52
CA PRO A 68 -6.89 -2.59 5.89
C PRO A 68 -6.95 -2.69 4.36
N TYR A 69 -7.29 -1.60 3.70
CA TYR A 69 -7.49 -1.52 2.24
C TYR A 69 -8.52 -2.51 1.69
N GLY A 70 -9.44 -3.01 2.52
CA GLY A 70 -10.48 -3.96 2.11
C GLY A 70 -11.85 -3.60 2.65
N THR A 71 -11.92 -2.88 3.78
CA THR A 71 -13.18 -2.48 4.41
C THR A 71 -13.25 -0.95 4.52
N ARG A 72 -14.48 -0.39 4.42
CA ARG A 72 -14.79 1.03 4.63
C ARG A 72 -13.97 1.97 3.75
N GLY A 73 -13.99 1.70 2.45
CA GLY A 73 -13.30 2.49 1.44
C GLY A 73 -13.20 1.76 0.11
N HIS A 74 -12.61 2.42 -0.86
CA HIS A 74 -12.47 1.90 -2.22
C HIS A 74 -11.23 2.46 -2.92
N TRP A 75 -10.85 1.83 -4.01
CA TRP A 75 -9.78 2.31 -4.87
C TRP A 75 -10.28 3.33 -5.88
N VAL A 76 -9.45 4.31 -6.17
CA VAL A 76 -9.60 5.20 -7.32
C VAL A 76 -8.25 5.38 -8.01
N MET A 77 -8.27 5.70 -9.31
CA MET A 77 -7.07 6.11 -10.02
C MET A 77 -6.88 7.63 -9.87
N THR A 78 -5.70 8.05 -9.43
CA THR A 78 -5.33 9.48 -9.35
C THR A 78 -4.03 9.77 -10.11
N ASP A 79 -3.58 11.03 -10.07
CA ASP A 79 -2.27 11.44 -10.58
C ASP A 79 -1.09 10.73 -9.84
N TYR A 80 -1.33 10.18 -8.65
CA TYR A 80 -0.39 9.38 -7.86
C TYR A 80 -0.49 7.86 -8.11
N GLY A 81 -1.37 7.42 -9.01
CA GLY A 81 -1.70 6.01 -9.26
C GLY A 81 -2.88 5.52 -8.44
N ASN A 82 -2.94 4.22 -8.17
CA ASN A 82 -4.02 3.64 -7.39
C ASN A 82 -3.98 4.17 -5.96
N THR A 83 -5.04 4.86 -5.58
CA THR A 83 -5.18 5.58 -4.31
C THR A 83 -6.33 5.00 -3.52
N TRP A 84 -6.11 4.69 -2.25
CA TRP A 84 -7.18 4.25 -1.35
C TRP A 84 -7.96 5.46 -0.84
N VAL A 85 -9.27 5.44 -1.00
CA VAL A 85 -10.19 6.43 -0.47
C VAL A 85 -10.95 5.78 0.68
N SER A 86 -10.66 6.22 1.91
CA SER A 86 -11.28 5.68 3.12
C SER A 86 -12.50 6.49 3.53
N ASP A 87 -13.55 5.79 3.97
CA ASP A 87 -14.74 6.37 4.59
C ASP A 87 -14.53 6.68 6.09
N ASP A 88 -13.42 6.20 6.65
CA ASP A 88 -13.12 6.40 8.06
C ASP A 88 -12.52 7.77 8.35
N PRO A 89 -12.93 8.45 9.42
CA PRO A 89 -12.39 9.75 9.79
C PRO A 89 -10.91 9.72 10.15
N TRP A 90 -10.37 8.56 10.48
CA TRP A 90 -8.95 8.31 10.77
C TRP A 90 -8.15 7.83 9.55
N GLY A 91 -8.84 7.58 8.42
CA GLY A 91 -8.25 6.98 7.22
C GLY A 91 -7.13 7.81 6.59
N TRP A 92 -7.17 9.15 6.72
CA TRP A 92 -6.12 10.04 6.25
C TRP A 92 -4.73 9.68 6.81
N ALA A 93 -4.69 9.16 8.04
CA ALA A 93 -3.46 8.73 8.70
C ALA A 93 -3.11 7.28 8.33
N CYS A 94 -3.96 6.34 8.69
CA CYS A 94 -3.60 4.94 8.73
C CYS A 94 -3.48 4.26 7.36
N TYR A 95 -4.07 4.85 6.31
CA TYR A 95 -3.93 4.32 4.95
C TYR A 95 -2.85 5.03 4.13
N HIS A 96 -2.39 6.20 4.58
CA HIS A 96 -1.46 7.00 3.79
C HIS A 96 -0.10 7.17 4.47
N TYR A 97 -0.01 6.94 5.78
CA TYR A 97 1.22 6.95 6.55
C TYR A 97 1.40 5.63 7.29
N GLY A 98 2.63 5.33 7.71
CA GLY A 98 2.90 4.13 8.49
C GLY A 98 2.64 2.81 7.76
N ARG A 99 2.44 1.75 8.54
CA ARG A 99 2.28 0.39 8.03
C ARG A 99 1.28 -0.39 8.86
N TRP A 100 0.64 -1.37 8.23
CA TRP A 100 -0.22 -2.33 8.91
C TRP A 100 0.49 -3.65 9.12
N THR A 101 0.26 -4.28 10.28
CA THR A 101 0.63 -5.67 10.54
C THR A 101 -0.49 -6.37 11.27
N TYR A 102 -0.45 -7.69 11.31
CA TYR A 102 -1.43 -8.49 12.01
C TYR A 102 -0.81 -9.09 13.25
N ASP A 103 -1.40 -8.78 14.40
CA ASP A 103 -1.10 -9.37 15.68
C ASP A 103 -2.14 -10.44 16.01
N ASP A 104 -1.71 -11.61 16.50
CA ASP A 104 -2.61 -12.74 16.77
C ASP A 104 -3.64 -12.44 17.88
N TYR A 105 -3.39 -11.42 18.68
CA TYR A 105 -4.23 -11.03 19.79
C TYR A 105 -5.10 -9.80 19.47
N TYR A 106 -4.48 -8.74 18.92
CA TYR A 106 -5.17 -7.49 18.60
C TYR A 106 -5.81 -7.47 17.23
N GLY A 107 -5.47 -8.42 16.36
CA GLY A 107 -5.81 -8.37 14.93
C GLY A 107 -4.95 -7.35 14.18
N TRP A 108 -5.55 -6.58 13.30
CA TRP A 108 -4.83 -5.56 12.56
C TRP A 108 -4.41 -4.39 13.45
N VAL A 109 -3.13 -4.11 13.47
CA VAL A 109 -2.53 -2.98 14.19
C VAL A 109 -1.79 -2.07 13.21
N TRP A 110 -1.84 -0.77 13.47
CA TRP A 110 -1.16 0.22 12.67
C TRP A 110 0.08 0.77 13.38
N ILE A 111 1.20 0.77 12.68
CA ILE A 111 2.47 1.28 13.16
C ILE A 111 2.67 2.66 12.53
N PRO A 112 2.79 3.74 13.31
CA PRO A 112 2.91 5.10 12.80
C PRO A 112 4.14 5.31 11.93
N GLY A 113 3.99 6.14 10.90
CA GLY A 113 5.09 6.61 10.05
C GLY A 113 4.84 8.03 9.58
N TYR A 114 5.83 8.67 9.02
CA TYR A 114 5.78 10.07 8.60
C TYR A 114 5.82 10.26 7.07
N GLU A 115 5.99 9.19 6.32
CA GLU A 115 6.04 9.24 4.85
C GLU A 115 4.66 8.96 4.25
N TRP A 116 4.20 9.89 3.42
CA TRP A 116 2.91 9.75 2.74
C TRP A 116 3.05 8.97 1.44
N ALA A 117 2.05 8.12 1.16
CA ALA A 117 1.80 7.52 -0.14
C ALA A 117 0.29 7.40 -0.40
N PRO A 118 -0.15 7.24 -1.67
CA PRO A 118 -1.56 7.00 -2.01
C PRO A 118 -2.11 5.70 -1.40
N ALA A 119 -1.22 4.75 -1.14
CA ALA A 119 -1.44 3.54 -0.35
C ALA A 119 -0.10 2.83 -0.09
N TRP A 120 0.01 2.14 1.04
CA TRP A 120 1.16 1.32 1.38
C TRP A 120 0.82 -0.16 1.21
N VAL A 121 0.75 -0.60 -0.06
CA VAL A 121 0.41 -1.97 -0.44
C VAL A 121 1.37 -2.55 -1.48
N THR A 122 1.47 -3.85 -1.52
CA THR A 122 2.02 -4.58 -2.66
C THR A 122 0.89 -5.05 -3.57
N TRP A 123 1.18 -5.23 -4.87
CA TRP A 123 0.18 -5.55 -5.88
C TRP A 123 0.52 -6.82 -6.65
N ARG A 124 -0.51 -7.55 -7.05
CA ARG A 124 -0.42 -8.65 -8.01
C ARG A 124 -1.48 -8.51 -9.10
N TYR A 125 -1.15 -8.97 -10.32
CA TYR A 125 -2.04 -8.87 -11.47
C TYR A 125 -1.80 -10.04 -12.43
N GLY A 126 -2.85 -10.54 -13.06
CA GLY A 126 -2.78 -11.57 -14.09
C GLY A 126 -4.03 -12.45 -14.11
N GLU A 127 -4.22 -13.16 -15.23
CA GLU A 127 -5.26 -14.14 -15.47
C GLU A 127 -6.65 -13.74 -14.94
N GLY A 128 -7.06 -12.48 -15.20
CA GLY A 128 -8.39 -11.96 -14.83
C GLY A 128 -8.53 -11.59 -13.36
N TYR A 129 -7.41 -11.39 -12.63
CA TYR A 129 -7.42 -10.97 -11.23
C TYR A 129 -6.45 -9.82 -10.96
N CYS A 130 -6.90 -8.91 -10.10
CA CYS A 130 -6.10 -7.86 -9.49
C CYS A 130 -6.10 -8.08 -7.97
N GLY A 131 -4.92 -8.09 -7.36
CA GLY A 131 -4.79 -8.31 -5.92
C GLY A 131 -3.87 -7.31 -5.26
N TRP A 132 -4.13 -7.04 -3.99
CA TRP A 132 -3.31 -6.19 -3.13
C TRP A 132 -3.25 -6.73 -1.71
N ALA A 133 -2.18 -6.38 -1.01
CA ALA A 133 -2.02 -6.66 0.41
C ALA A 133 -1.25 -5.53 1.10
N PRO A 134 -1.55 -5.20 2.36
CA PRO A 134 -0.82 -4.20 3.12
C PRO A 134 0.69 -4.52 3.17
N LEU A 135 1.53 -3.50 3.05
CA LEU A 135 2.94 -3.62 3.36
C LEU A 135 3.14 -3.57 4.88
N GLY A 136 3.80 -4.58 5.41
CA GLY A 136 4.21 -4.64 6.81
C GLY A 136 5.34 -3.68 7.15
N PRO A 137 5.68 -3.53 8.45
CA PRO A 137 6.79 -2.71 8.90
C PRO A 137 8.14 -3.28 8.42
N GLY A 138 9.06 -2.41 8.04
CA GLY A 138 10.37 -2.81 7.51
C GLY A 138 10.33 -3.54 6.16
N ALA A 139 9.14 -3.74 5.59
CA ALA A 139 8.98 -4.37 4.29
C ALA A 139 9.45 -3.44 3.17
N GLY A 140 10.33 -3.95 2.32
CA GLY A 140 10.57 -3.35 1.02
C GLY A 140 9.34 -3.47 0.11
N LEU A 141 9.33 -2.73 -0.99
CA LEU A 141 8.20 -2.70 -1.92
C LEU A 141 7.89 -4.06 -2.60
N SER A 142 8.77 -5.05 -2.45
CA SER A 142 8.64 -6.43 -2.95
C SER A 142 8.41 -7.44 -1.82
N PHE A 143 7.73 -7.05 -0.78
CA PHE A 143 7.49 -7.88 0.41
C PHE A 143 6.62 -9.11 0.11
N ASN A 144 7.06 -10.27 0.59
CA ASN A 144 6.27 -11.49 0.58
C ASN A 144 5.40 -11.56 1.84
N CYS A 145 4.14 -11.11 1.72
CA CYS A 145 3.18 -11.12 2.82
C CYS A 145 2.41 -12.45 2.91
N PRO A 146 1.84 -12.79 4.09
CA PRO A 146 1.01 -13.97 4.27
C PRO A 146 -0.14 -14.04 3.25
N GLU A 147 -0.49 -15.24 2.80
CA GLU A 147 -1.60 -15.45 1.85
C GLU A 147 -2.92 -14.86 2.35
N SER A 148 -3.17 -14.92 3.65
CA SER A 148 -4.39 -14.39 4.28
C SER A 148 -4.53 -12.87 4.20
N TRP A 149 -3.44 -12.14 3.94
CA TRP A 149 -3.46 -10.66 3.87
C TRP A 149 -3.97 -10.15 2.52
N TRP A 150 -3.91 -10.97 1.49
CA TRP A 150 -4.31 -10.59 0.14
C TRP A 150 -5.83 -10.45 0.01
N VAL A 151 -6.23 -9.47 -0.80
CA VAL A 151 -7.55 -9.32 -1.39
C VAL A 151 -7.38 -9.43 -2.90
N PHE A 152 -8.22 -10.24 -3.55
CA PHE A 152 -8.22 -10.41 -5.00
C PHE A 152 -9.61 -10.20 -5.57
N VAL A 153 -9.71 -9.35 -6.59
CA VAL A 153 -10.96 -9.11 -7.32
C VAL A 153 -10.72 -9.18 -8.82
N PRO A 154 -11.74 -9.47 -9.65
CA PRO A 154 -11.65 -9.23 -11.08
C PRO A 154 -11.39 -7.74 -11.35
N PRO A 155 -10.52 -7.36 -12.34
CA PRO A 155 -10.14 -5.98 -12.60
C PRO A 155 -11.32 -5.02 -12.85
N VAL A 156 -12.42 -5.51 -13.43
CA VAL A 156 -13.64 -4.74 -13.66
C VAL A 156 -14.28 -4.19 -12.37
N TYR A 157 -14.00 -4.82 -11.24
CA TYR A 157 -14.51 -4.39 -9.92
C TYR A 157 -13.49 -3.65 -9.07
N LEU A 158 -12.25 -3.43 -9.56
CA LEU A 158 -11.20 -2.78 -8.76
C LEU A 158 -11.63 -1.41 -8.22
N TYR A 159 -12.29 -0.62 -9.06
CA TYR A 159 -12.75 0.74 -8.70
C TYR A 159 -14.23 0.79 -8.28
N HIS A 160 -14.84 -0.36 -8.03
CA HIS A 160 -16.20 -0.40 -7.49
C HIS A 160 -16.19 0.03 -6.01
N PRO A 161 -17.12 0.87 -5.53
CA PRO A 161 -17.18 1.27 -4.12
C PRO A 161 -17.20 0.08 -3.14
N ASP A 162 -17.88 -0.99 -3.52
CA ASP A 162 -17.99 -2.22 -2.73
C ASP A 162 -17.10 -3.34 -3.28
N CYS A 163 -15.90 -3.03 -3.77
CA CYS A 163 -15.01 -3.99 -4.43
C CYS A 163 -14.75 -5.26 -3.59
N ILE A 164 -14.73 -5.14 -2.27
CA ILE A 164 -14.50 -6.26 -1.35
C ILE A 164 -15.55 -7.36 -1.48
N HIS A 165 -16.77 -7.07 -1.88
CA HIS A 165 -17.84 -8.06 -2.08
C HIS A 165 -17.56 -9.02 -3.24
N TYR A 166 -16.66 -8.65 -4.15
CA TYR A 166 -16.24 -9.50 -5.26
C TYR A 166 -15.03 -10.38 -4.92
N TRP A 167 -14.47 -10.24 -3.71
CA TRP A 167 -13.44 -11.13 -3.20
C TRP A 167 -14.06 -12.37 -2.58
N ARG A 168 -13.62 -13.54 -3.02
CA ARG A 168 -14.17 -14.84 -2.58
C ARG A 168 -13.65 -15.30 -1.22
N GLY A 169 -12.78 -14.51 -0.57
CA GLY A 169 -12.21 -14.80 0.74
C GLY A 169 -10.84 -15.47 0.71
N PRO A 170 -10.14 -15.50 1.87
CA PRO A 170 -8.75 -15.87 1.95
C PRO A 170 -8.44 -17.32 1.55
N ARG A 171 -9.40 -18.24 1.67
CA ARG A 171 -9.24 -19.65 1.28
C ARG A 171 -8.90 -19.85 -0.21
N TYR A 172 -9.20 -18.88 -1.06
CA TYR A 172 -8.92 -18.94 -2.50
C TYR A 172 -7.63 -18.18 -2.88
N ASN A 173 -6.98 -17.50 -1.93
CA ASN A 173 -5.84 -16.64 -2.23
C ASN A 173 -4.65 -17.43 -2.78
N GLY A 174 -4.41 -18.66 -2.32
CA GLY A 174 -3.35 -19.50 -2.86
C GLY A 174 -3.51 -19.77 -4.37
N ASP A 175 -4.74 -19.94 -4.86
CA ASP A 175 -5.04 -20.09 -6.29
C ASP A 175 -4.76 -18.79 -7.05
N TYR A 176 -5.20 -17.65 -6.53
CA TYR A 176 -4.99 -16.35 -7.16
C TYR A 176 -3.51 -15.97 -7.19
N ILE A 177 -2.76 -16.25 -6.13
CA ILE A 177 -1.32 -16.02 -6.04
C ILE A 177 -0.57 -16.81 -7.13
N ARG A 178 -0.94 -18.07 -7.39
CA ARG A 178 -0.32 -18.88 -8.46
C ARG A 178 -0.59 -18.35 -9.87
N ARG A 179 -1.75 -17.73 -10.08
CA ARG A 179 -2.24 -17.21 -11.36
C ARG A 179 -1.84 -15.76 -11.64
N THR A 180 -1.28 -15.07 -10.67
CA THR A 180 -0.91 -13.66 -10.77
C THR A 180 0.57 -13.43 -10.49
N SER A 181 1.13 -12.36 -11.02
CA SER A 181 2.51 -11.94 -10.78
C SER A 181 2.54 -10.61 -10.02
N TYR A 182 3.64 -10.33 -9.32
CA TYR A 182 3.84 -9.03 -8.69
C TYR A 182 3.86 -7.91 -9.72
N VAL A 183 3.18 -6.82 -9.40
CA VAL A 183 3.24 -5.58 -10.17
C VAL A 183 4.34 -4.71 -9.58
N ASN A 184 5.38 -4.46 -10.36
CA ASN A 184 6.52 -3.64 -9.96
C ASN A 184 6.45 -2.25 -10.64
N ASN A 185 5.36 -1.52 -10.40
CA ASN A 185 5.13 -0.18 -10.92
C ASN A 185 5.46 0.85 -9.85
N TYR A 186 6.75 1.12 -9.66
CA TYR A 186 7.23 2.03 -8.63
C TYR A 186 7.17 3.47 -9.10
N PHE A 187 6.67 4.32 -8.24
CA PHE A 187 6.65 5.76 -8.39
C PHE A 187 7.53 6.40 -7.31
N VAL A 188 8.25 7.45 -7.66
CA VAL A 188 9.01 8.27 -6.73
C VAL A 188 8.39 9.66 -6.74
N ASP A 189 7.88 10.10 -5.61
CA ASP A 189 7.39 11.46 -5.46
C ASP A 189 8.56 12.44 -5.56
N ASN A 190 8.53 13.35 -6.52
CA ASN A 190 9.63 14.26 -6.81
C ASN A 190 9.88 15.30 -5.70
N HIS A 191 8.90 15.53 -4.84
CA HIS A 191 8.98 16.49 -3.74
C HIS A 191 9.51 15.85 -2.46
N THR A 192 8.91 14.72 -2.06
CA THR A 192 9.24 14.02 -0.82
C THR A 192 10.32 12.95 -0.98
N HIS A 193 10.63 12.54 -2.22
CA HIS A 193 11.50 11.41 -2.59
C HIS A 193 11.01 10.05 -2.02
N VAL A 194 9.75 9.98 -1.61
CA VAL A 194 9.13 8.75 -1.13
C VAL A 194 8.82 7.85 -2.32
N GLN A 195 9.28 6.61 -2.22
CA GLN A 195 9.01 5.58 -3.23
C GLN A 195 7.88 4.66 -2.76
N TYR A 196 6.92 4.39 -3.65
CA TYR A 196 5.82 3.46 -3.40
C TYR A 196 5.43 2.70 -4.67
N ASN A 197 4.68 1.61 -4.51
CA ASN A 197 4.13 0.87 -5.64
C ASN A 197 2.76 1.44 -6.01
N SER A 198 2.65 2.06 -7.19
CA SER A 198 1.42 2.68 -7.67
C SER A 198 0.39 1.68 -8.22
N GLY A 199 0.73 0.38 -8.24
CA GLY A 199 -0.16 -0.70 -8.68
C GLY A 199 -0.26 -0.87 -10.19
N PRO A 200 -1.26 -1.61 -10.68
CA PRO A 200 -1.47 -1.79 -12.10
C PRO A 200 -1.71 -0.44 -12.78
N ARG A 201 -1.10 -0.29 -13.96
CA ARG A 201 -1.26 0.93 -14.76
C ARG A 201 -2.67 1.01 -15.30
N ARG A 202 -3.13 2.24 -15.53
CA ARG A 202 -4.44 2.54 -16.10
C ARG A 202 -4.70 1.71 -17.37
N GLU A 203 -3.73 1.72 -18.29
CA GLU A 203 -3.82 1.06 -19.59
C GLU A 203 -3.98 -0.46 -19.47
N MET A 204 -3.40 -1.07 -18.43
CA MET A 204 -3.57 -2.50 -18.16
C MET A 204 -5.01 -2.83 -17.77
N ILE A 205 -5.61 -2.00 -16.91
CA ILE A 205 -7.01 -2.17 -16.49
C ILE A 205 -7.97 -1.91 -17.66
N GLU A 206 -7.77 -0.84 -18.42
CA GLU A 206 -8.59 -0.51 -19.59
C GLU A 206 -8.53 -1.59 -20.66
N HIS A 207 -7.35 -2.15 -20.91
CA HIS A 207 -7.16 -3.25 -21.86
C HIS A 207 -7.91 -4.51 -21.43
N GLU A 208 -7.84 -4.87 -20.15
CA GLU A 208 -8.49 -6.09 -19.62
C GLU A 208 -10.01 -5.93 -19.51
N THR A 209 -10.48 -4.75 -19.10
CA THR A 209 -11.90 -4.51 -18.83
C THR A 209 -12.67 -3.99 -20.03
N HIS A 210 -11.99 -3.51 -21.07
CA HIS A 210 -12.56 -2.78 -22.20
C HIS A 210 -13.39 -1.55 -21.76
N GLN A 211 -13.06 -0.97 -20.60
CA GLN A 211 -13.74 0.19 -20.04
C GLN A 211 -12.73 1.30 -19.71
N PRO A 212 -13.06 2.58 -19.97
CA PRO A 212 -12.19 3.67 -19.60
C PRO A 212 -12.11 3.80 -18.07
N VAL A 213 -10.92 4.03 -17.54
CA VAL A 213 -10.68 4.30 -16.13
C VAL A 213 -10.72 5.79 -15.87
N GLN A 214 -11.62 6.23 -14.98
CA GLN A 214 -11.68 7.61 -14.53
C GLN A 214 -10.44 7.95 -13.70
N VAL A 215 -9.71 8.99 -14.10
CA VAL A 215 -8.59 9.54 -13.33
C VAL A 215 -9.06 10.78 -12.58
N TYR A 216 -8.84 10.78 -11.26
CA TYR A 216 -9.20 11.87 -10.37
C TYR A 216 -7.98 12.74 -10.06
N ARG A 217 -8.19 14.06 -9.99
CA ARG A 217 -7.18 15.00 -9.51
C ARG A 217 -7.14 14.99 -7.99
N PHE A 218 -5.95 14.92 -7.44
CA PHE A 218 -5.75 15.06 -5.99
C PHE A 218 -5.96 16.52 -5.57
N ALA A 219 -6.63 16.73 -4.44
CA ALA A 219 -6.77 18.02 -3.79
C ALA A 219 -6.42 17.91 -2.30
N GLN A 220 -5.63 18.87 -1.83
CA GLN A 220 -5.27 18.97 -0.42
C GLN A 220 -6.49 19.35 0.42
N GLY A 221 -6.80 18.52 1.41
CA GLY A 221 -7.76 18.85 2.47
C GLY A 221 -7.12 19.72 3.55
N ASN A 222 -7.92 20.49 4.25
CA ASN A 222 -7.45 21.45 5.27
C ASN A 222 -7.57 20.93 6.71
N ARG A 223 -8.13 19.73 6.93
CA ARG A 223 -8.32 19.13 8.25
C ARG A 223 -8.36 17.61 8.16
N PRO A 224 -7.99 16.90 9.25
CA PRO A 224 -8.19 15.45 9.38
C PRO A 224 -9.65 15.04 9.13
N GLY A 225 -9.84 13.87 8.54
CA GLY A 225 -11.15 13.31 8.26
C GLY A 225 -11.14 12.27 7.13
N ALA A 226 -12.32 11.74 6.83
CA ALA A 226 -12.53 10.87 5.69
C ALA A 226 -12.19 11.59 4.37
N ALA A 227 -11.70 10.85 3.41
CA ALA A 227 -11.48 11.38 2.06
C ALA A 227 -12.83 11.63 1.37
N ALA A 228 -12.87 12.62 0.47
CA ALA A 228 -14.08 12.96 -0.27
C ALA A 228 -13.83 12.91 -1.77
N VAL A 229 -14.69 12.19 -2.49
CA VAL A 229 -14.72 12.17 -3.95
C VAL A 229 -15.86 13.06 -4.44
N SER A 230 -15.55 14.08 -5.24
CA SER A 230 -16.54 14.99 -5.80
C SER A 230 -16.17 15.39 -7.23
N GLY A 231 -17.04 15.11 -8.17
CA GLY A 231 -16.77 15.31 -9.59
C GLY A 231 -15.53 14.53 -10.04
N GLN A 232 -14.53 15.23 -10.56
CA GLN A 232 -13.25 14.64 -10.99
C GLN A 232 -12.11 14.85 -9.97
N ARG A 233 -12.43 14.98 -8.69
CA ARG A 233 -11.47 15.33 -7.65
C ARG A 233 -11.61 14.42 -6.43
N VAL A 234 -10.46 14.02 -5.89
CA VAL A 234 -10.34 13.40 -4.56
C VAL A 234 -9.71 14.43 -3.62
N THR A 235 -10.42 14.77 -2.57
CA THR A 235 -9.94 15.68 -1.52
C THR A 235 -9.56 14.85 -0.29
N MET A 236 -8.31 15.01 0.18
CA MET A 236 -7.77 14.25 1.28
C MET A 236 -6.82 15.10 2.10
N TYR A 237 -6.85 14.95 3.43
CA TYR A 237 -5.90 15.61 4.31
C TYR A 237 -4.53 14.92 4.20
N ARG A 238 -3.53 15.67 3.76
CA ARG A 238 -2.15 15.23 3.54
C ARG A 238 -1.17 16.24 4.13
N PRO A 239 -1.01 16.31 5.45
CA PRO A 239 -0.03 17.20 6.06
C PRO A 239 1.39 16.70 5.83
N GLU A 240 2.37 17.61 5.81
CA GLU A 240 3.76 17.26 6.04
C GLU A 240 3.97 16.95 7.52
N VAL A 241 4.59 15.81 7.83
CA VAL A 241 4.85 15.42 9.21
C VAL A 241 6.27 15.74 9.60
N ASN A 242 6.44 16.56 10.63
CA ASN A 242 7.75 16.92 11.14
C ASN A 242 8.47 15.72 11.76
N ARG A 243 9.50 15.22 11.08
CA ARG A 243 10.28 14.05 11.52
C ARG A 243 10.99 14.27 12.85
N ASN A 244 11.36 15.51 13.16
CA ASN A 244 12.06 15.83 14.40
C ASN A 244 11.14 15.75 15.63
N SER A 245 9.83 15.85 15.45
CA SER A 245 8.84 15.77 16.52
C SER A 245 8.53 14.31 16.98
N VAL A 246 9.03 13.29 16.28
CA VAL A 246 8.78 11.87 16.60
C VAL A 246 9.25 11.53 18.02
N ARG A 247 10.37 12.10 18.46
CA ARG A 247 10.98 11.78 19.78
C ARG A 247 10.16 12.27 20.95
N GLU A 248 9.43 13.36 20.79
CA GLU A 248 8.67 14.01 21.85
C GLU A 248 7.20 13.58 21.84
N ALA A 249 6.74 13.02 20.72
CA ALA A 249 5.36 12.61 20.55
C ALA A 249 5.07 11.30 21.27
N HIS A 250 3.95 11.27 22.01
CA HIS A 250 3.49 10.08 22.70
C HIS A 250 1.96 10.11 22.87
N PRO A 251 1.29 8.95 22.94
CA PRO A 251 -0.13 8.90 23.21
C PRO A 251 -0.43 9.37 24.64
N ALA A 252 -1.55 10.05 24.83
CA ALA A 252 -2.02 10.47 26.15
C ALA A 252 -2.30 9.29 27.09
N ALA A 253 -2.65 8.13 26.52
CA ALA A 253 -2.84 6.89 27.25
C ALA A 253 -2.33 5.71 26.40
N VAL A 254 -1.62 4.80 27.05
CA VAL A 254 -1.23 3.49 26.49
C VAL A 254 -1.97 2.43 27.29
N TYR A 255 -2.65 1.55 26.61
CA TYR A 255 -3.37 0.45 27.25
C TYR A 255 -2.41 -0.69 27.54
N GLU A 256 -2.23 -0.97 28.83
CA GLU A 256 -1.52 -2.16 29.32
C GLU A 256 -2.55 -3.28 29.53
N GLY A 257 -2.37 -4.38 28.84
CA GLY A 257 -3.21 -5.55 28.99
C GLY A 257 -3.98 -5.95 27.74
N ARG A 258 -4.22 -7.25 27.69
CA ARG A 258 -4.84 -7.92 26.54
C ARG A 258 -6.34 -7.65 26.52
N ARG A 259 -6.83 -6.98 25.47
CA ARG A 259 -8.28 -6.90 25.19
C ARG A 259 -8.61 -7.79 23.99
N PRO A 260 -9.68 -8.58 24.07
CA PRO A 260 -10.18 -9.34 22.94
C PRO A 260 -10.64 -8.41 21.80
N ILE A 261 -10.41 -8.83 20.56
CA ILE A 261 -10.94 -8.20 19.35
C ILE A 261 -12.47 -8.06 19.50
N GLY A 262 -13.00 -6.84 19.38
CA GLY A 262 -14.45 -6.57 19.42
C GLY A 262 -15.06 -6.35 20.80
N ALA A 263 -14.29 -6.18 21.87
CA ALA A 263 -14.84 -5.81 23.18
C ALA A 263 -15.22 -4.32 23.24
N PRO A 264 -16.39 -3.94 23.82
CA PRO A 264 -16.78 -2.55 23.95
C PRO A 264 -15.85 -1.81 24.92
N GLN A 265 -15.60 -0.52 24.62
CA GLN A 265 -14.73 0.35 25.43
C GLN A 265 -15.30 0.54 26.83
N GLN A 266 -14.55 0.13 27.84
CA GLN A 266 -14.67 0.67 29.20
C GLN A 266 -13.33 1.34 29.55
N ALA A 267 -13.35 2.64 29.78
CA ALA A 267 -12.19 3.40 30.23
C ALA A 267 -11.75 2.90 31.63
N THR A 268 -10.61 2.24 31.70
CA THR A 268 -9.95 1.91 32.96
C THR A 268 -8.61 2.63 33.01
N GLY A 269 -8.49 3.43 34.06
CA GLY A 269 -7.37 4.14 34.66
C GLY A 269 -6.06 4.32 33.86
N ILE A 270 -5.69 5.58 33.79
CA ILE A 270 -4.42 6.11 33.27
C ILE A 270 -3.29 5.74 34.21
N ASN A 271 -2.29 5.00 33.74
CA ASN A 271 -1.02 4.86 34.44
C ASN A 271 0.07 5.62 33.65
N ASN A 272 0.38 6.82 34.11
CA ASN A 272 1.48 7.64 33.61
C ASN A 272 2.77 7.25 34.29
N SER A 273 3.47 6.23 33.85
CA SER A 273 4.79 5.93 34.36
C SER A 273 5.75 5.54 33.25
N HIS A 274 6.69 6.46 33.02
CA HIS A 274 7.97 6.39 32.31
C HIS A 274 7.94 6.34 30.77
N PRO A 275 8.60 7.29 30.10
CA PRO A 275 8.94 7.15 28.70
C PRO A 275 10.10 6.15 28.59
N PRO A 276 9.97 5.06 27.82
CA PRO A 276 11.08 4.15 27.59
C PRO A 276 12.13 4.79 26.67
N ALA A 277 13.39 4.35 26.84
CA ALA A 277 14.58 4.78 26.10
C ALA A 277 14.59 4.34 24.60
N PHE A 278 13.44 4.32 23.97
CA PHE A 278 13.15 3.69 22.69
C PHE A 278 13.61 4.50 21.46
N HIS A 279 13.92 5.78 21.60
CA HIS A 279 13.97 6.71 20.48
C HIS A 279 15.19 6.63 19.54
N GLN A 280 16.25 5.91 19.90
CA GLN A 280 17.44 5.77 19.03
C GLN A 280 17.39 4.55 18.09
N GLU A 281 16.67 3.51 18.46
CA GLU A 281 16.70 2.23 17.74
C GLU A 281 15.73 2.15 16.54
N VAL A 282 14.63 2.90 16.57
CA VAL A 282 13.66 2.94 15.46
C VAL A 282 14.25 3.57 14.20
N GLN A 283 15.08 4.61 14.35
CA GLN A 283 15.71 5.25 13.20
C GLN A 283 16.77 4.37 12.53
N SER A 284 17.46 3.52 13.31
CA SER A 284 18.45 2.59 12.76
C SER A 284 17.82 1.31 12.17
N ARG A 285 16.67 0.88 12.68
CA ARG A 285 15.96 -0.33 12.18
C ARG A 285 15.17 -0.09 10.91
N GLN A 286 14.70 1.14 10.63
CA GLN A 286 14.08 1.48 9.34
C GLN A 286 15.09 1.46 8.17
N ALA A 287 16.39 1.50 8.46
CA ALA A 287 17.45 1.45 7.47
C ALA A 287 18.02 0.03 7.21
N GLN A 288 17.61 -0.99 7.98
CA GLN A 288 18.07 -2.37 7.78
C GLN A 288 16.88 -3.30 7.51
N PRO A 289 16.89 -4.07 6.42
CA PRO A 289 15.84 -5.05 6.15
C PRO A 289 16.01 -6.22 7.14
N HIS A 290 15.27 -6.19 8.24
CA HIS A 290 15.12 -7.38 9.08
C HIS A 290 14.08 -8.30 8.47
N ALA A 291 14.52 -9.50 8.07
CA ALA A 291 13.64 -10.57 7.66
C ALA A 291 12.74 -10.97 8.84
N TRP A 292 11.43 -10.79 8.66
CA TRP A 292 10.41 -11.32 9.53
C TRP A 292 10.56 -12.86 9.62
N GLN A 293 10.73 -13.40 10.82
CA GLN A 293 10.72 -14.83 11.06
C GLN A 293 9.38 -15.22 11.70
N PRO A 294 8.48 -15.94 11.00
CA PRO A 294 7.37 -16.61 11.64
C PRO A 294 7.90 -17.69 12.59
N GLY A 295 7.23 -17.88 13.71
CA GLY A 295 7.58 -18.84 14.77
C GLY A 295 8.02 -20.19 14.23
N ARG A 296 9.06 -20.71 14.85
CA ARG A 296 9.77 -21.94 14.53
C ARG A 296 8.85 -23.13 14.23
N GLN A 297 8.96 -23.67 13.03
CA GLN A 297 9.09 -25.10 12.77
C GLN A 297 9.68 -25.27 11.36
N GLN A 298 10.97 -25.59 11.28
CA GLN A 298 11.63 -26.02 10.05
C GLN A 298 11.53 -27.54 9.93
N PRO A 299 11.07 -28.07 8.79
CA PRO A 299 11.56 -29.33 8.26
C PRO A 299 12.82 -29.05 7.44
N ASN A 300 13.84 -29.81 7.70
CA ASN A 300 15.12 -29.92 7.05
C ASN A 300 14.96 -30.10 5.52
N MET A 301 15.27 -29.09 4.73
CA MET A 301 15.40 -29.25 3.27
C MET A 301 16.85 -29.03 2.85
N GLN A 302 17.43 -30.10 2.33
CA GLN A 302 18.76 -30.16 1.75
C GLN A 302 18.92 -29.12 0.63
N GLN A 303 20.09 -28.51 0.58
CA GLN A 303 20.50 -27.50 -0.40
C GLN A 303 20.38 -28.02 -1.86
N PRO A 304 19.86 -27.24 -2.79
CA PRO A 304 20.01 -27.53 -4.22
C PRO A 304 21.41 -27.13 -4.70
N PRO A 305 21.96 -27.81 -5.71
CA PRO A 305 23.37 -27.69 -6.09
C PRO A 305 23.68 -26.36 -6.81
N GLN A 306 24.90 -25.86 -6.54
CA GLN A 306 25.49 -24.59 -7.02
C GLN A 306 25.78 -24.53 -8.55
N GLN A 307 25.25 -25.41 -9.37
CA GLN A 307 25.60 -25.48 -10.79
C GLN A 307 24.91 -24.45 -11.71
N ARG A 308 23.80 -23.83 -11.31
CA ARG A 308 23.10 -22.86 -12.18
C ARG A 308 23.73 -21.46 -12.27
N GLY A 309 24.55 -21.07 -11.30
CA GLY A 309 25.21 -19.76 -11.31
C GLY A 309 26.42 -19.66 -12.26
N GLN A 310 27.05 -20.75 -12.58
CA GLN A 310 28.25 -20.78 -13.46
C GLN A 310 27.89 -20.73 -14.95
N GLU A 311 26.76 -21.26 -15.36
CA GLU A 311 26.31 -21.18 -16.76
C GLU A 311 25.88 -19.78 -17.19
N GLN A 312 25.28 -19.00 -16.29
CA GLN A 312 24.92 -17.62 -16.62
C GLN A 312 26.12 -16.67 -16.70
N GLN A 313 27.18 -16.89 -15.93
CA GLN A 313 28.41 -16.09 -16.03
C GLN A 313 29.23 -16.44 -17.28
N ARG A 314 29.20 -17.68 -17.75
CA ARG A 314 29.90 -18.10 -18.94
C ARG A 314 29.29 -17.50 -20.22
N ASN A 315 27.99 -17.31 -20.24
CA ASN A 315 27.26 -16.72 -21.38
C ASN A 315 27.46 -15.22 -21.56
N MET A 316 27.94 -14.50 -20.55
CA MET A 316 28.22 -13.06 -20.64
C MET A 316 29.62 -12.72 -21.13
N GLN A 317 30.54 -13.70 -21.22
CA GLN A 317 31.93 -13.47 -21.61
C GLN A 317 32.26 -13.87 -23.07
N GLN A 318 31.28 -14.31 -23.85
CA GLN A 318 31.52 -14.69 -25.26
C GLN A 318 31.22 -13.53 -26.24
N PRO A 319 32.05 -13.37 -27.30
CA PRO A 319 31.81 -12.32 -28.30
C PRO A 319 30.51 -12.53 -29.09
N PRO A 320 29.87 -11.45 -29.62
CA PRO A 320 28.52 -11.51 -30.23
C PRO A 320 28.39 -12.44 -31.48
N GLN A 321 29.49 -12.78 -32.14
CA GLN A 321 29.44 -13.63 -33.33
C GLN A 321 29.28 -15.13 -33.06
N GLN A 322 29.60 -15.59 -31.86
CA GLN A 322 29.40 -17.03 -31.51
C GLN A 322 28.00 -17.33 -30.99
N ARG A 323 27.26 -16.32 -30.44
CA ARG A 323 25.90 -16.50 -29.92
C ARG A 323 24.87 -16.87 -31.02
N GLY A 324 25.08 -16.40 -32.23
CA GLY A 324 24.15 -16.65 -33.33
C GLY A 324 24.18 -18.09 -33.85
N GLN A 325 25.34 -18.76 -33.75
CA GLN A 325 25.50 -20.12 -34.26
C GLN A 325 24.97 -21.20 -33.31
N GLU A 326 25.04 -20.97 -32.00
CA GLU A 326 24.48 -21.91 -31.03
C GLU A 326 22.94 -21.85 -30.97
N GLN A 327 22.34 -20.69 -31.16
CA GLN A 327 20.87 -20.58 -31.25
C GLN A 327 20.31 -21.23 -32.51
N GLN A 328 21.02 -21.19 -33.64
CA GLN A 328 20.60 -21.90 -34.87
C GLN A 328 20.77 -23.41 -34.78
N ARG A 329 21.75 -23.90 -34.01
CA ARG A 329 21.97 -25.34 -33.81
C ARG A 329 20.87 -25.96 -32.91
N ASN A 330 20.37 -25.23 -31.93
CA ASN A 330 19.30 -25.72 -31.04
C ASN A 330 17.92 -25.72 -31.72
N MET A 331 17.70 -24.96 -32.79
CA MET A 331 16.42 -24.95 -33.53
C MET A 331 16.34 -26.04 -34.60
N GLN A 332 17.43 -26.77 -34.88
CA GLN A 332 17.46 -27.83 -35.90
C GLN A 332 17.40 -29.27 -35.36
N GLN A 333 17.24 -29.44 -34.04
CA GLN A 333 16.99 -30.76 -33.47
C GLN A 333 15.50 -31.09 -33.45
N PRO A 334 15.04 -32.17 -34.09
CA PRO A 334 13.63 -32.57 -34.01
C PRO A 334 13.27 -33.05 -32.61
N PRO A 335 12.03 -32.84 -32.16
CA PRO A 335 11.59 -33.26 -30.84
C PRO A 335 11.65 -34.79 -30.69
N GLN A 336 12.35 -35.27 -29.67
CA GLN A 336 12.34 -36.69 -29.33
C GLN A 336 10.91 -37.10 -28.93
N GLN A 337 10.34 -38.01 -29.66
CA GLN A 337 9.05 -38.65 -29.37
C GLN A 337 9.15 -39.42 -28.05
N GLN A 338 8.48 -38.92 -27.02
CA GLN A 338 8.22 -39.71 -25.83
C GLN A 338 7.24 -40.84 -26.17
N ARG A 339 7.72 -42.07 -26.05
CA ARG A 339 6.94 -43.30 -26.20
C ARG A 339 5.88 -43.38 -25.10
N ILE A 340 4.63 -43.19 -25.48
CA ILE A 340 3.47 -43.36 -24.58
C ILE A 340 3.29 -44.89 -24.43
N GLU A 341 3.55 -45.41 -23.23
CA GLU A 341 3.15 -46.77 -22.85
C GLU A 341 1.64 -46.82 -22.63
N GLN A 342 0.95 -47.66 -23.36
CA GLN A 342 -0.50 -47.93 -23.22
C GLN A 342 -0.77 -48.69 -21.92
N PRO A 343 -1.83 -48.37 -21.17
CA PRO A 343 -2.23 -49.14 -19.99
C PRO A 343 -2.84 -50.49 -20.43
N ARG A 344 -2.40 -51.58 -19.77
CA ARG A 344 -2.93 -52.93 -19.93
C ARG A 344 -4.40 -53.00 -19.46
N ASN A 345 -5.19 -53.65 -20.29
CA ASN A 345 -6.56 -54.08 -20.09
C ASN A 345 -6.79 -54.68 -18.69
N MET A 346 -7.70 -54.15 -17.88
CA MET A 346 -8.28 -54.86 -16.74
C MET A 346 -9.52 -55.61 -17.17
N GLN A 347 -9.48 -56.91 -16.94
CA GLN A 347 -10.54 -57.86 -17.18
C GLN A 347 -11.78 -57.59 -16.32
N GLN A 348 -12.96 -57.73 -16.89
CA GLN A 348 -14.25 -57.67 -16.23
C GLN A 348 -14.44 -58.85 -15.24
N PRO A 349 -15.08 -58.68 -14.06
CA PRO A 349 -15.50 -59.78 -13.21
C PRO A 349 -16.77 -60.47 -13.73
N PRO A 350 -16.98 -61.78 -13.42
CA PRO A 350 -18.09 -62.57 -13.95
C PRO A 350 -19.41 -62.25 -13.27
N GLN A 351 -20.50 -62.29 -14.05
CA GLN A 351 -21.89 -62.24 -13.57
C GLN A 351 -22.23 -63.57 -12.87
N GLN A 352 -22.76 -63.52 -11.66
CA GLN A 352 -23.45 -64.63 -11.02
C GLN A 352 -24.95 -64.49 -11.21
N ARG A 353 -25.53 -65.62 -11.51
CA ARG A 353 -26.97 -65.87 -11.65
C ARG A 353 -27.74 -65.64 -10.34
#